data_f779b929888fcb66f1162b7bd3e23945
#
_entry.id   f779b929888fcb66f1162b7bd3e23945
#
_cell.length_a   1.000
_cell.length_b   1.000
_cell.length_c   1.000
_cell.angle_alpha   90.00
_cell.angle_beta   90.00
_cell.angle_gamma   90.00
#
_symmetry.space_group_name_H-M   'P 1'
#
loop_
_entity.id
_entity.type
_entity.pdbx_description
1 polymer ?
#
loop_
_entity_poly.entity_id
_entity_poly.type
_entity_poly.pdbx_seq_one_letter_code
_entity_poly.pdbx_strand_id
1 'polypeptide(L)'
;MEVQVVAGPDGQPIQQEVKTGEKARTKTVTTKNQPVLTVCDYNNLVLDPTCEGDIEKANFAVYSFETSLSELKKDGRYKNLDDINFESASILAEPDHAVNSDDDSFTFQDKARKKVIAREYWGFWDIYDTEEVKPFVATWVGDTFIRMEENPYPDKKLPFVLVQYLPRRKNIYGEPDAALIEDNQKIVGAVTRGIIDIIGRSASGQQGIRKDALDVTNARKFERGEDYKFNANVDPRQAFHMEMYP
;
A
#
# COMPACT_ATOMS: atom_id res chain seq x y z
N MET A 1 35.14 -33.98 -35.76
CA MET A 1 35.38 -35.29 -36.38
C MET A 1 36.75 -35.76 -35.89
N GLU A 2 36.83 -36.95 -35.40
CA GLU A 2 38.14 -37.58 -35.08
C GLU A 2 38.46 -38.60 -36.18
N VAL A 3 39.73 -38.60 -36.57
CA VAL A 3 40.20 -39.58 -37.56
C VAL A 3 40.65 -40.83 -36.81
N GLN A 4 39.95 -41.93 -37.00
CA GLN A 4 40.34 -43.21 -36.44
C GLN A 4 40.91 -44.09 -37.57
N VAL A 5 42.02 -44.75 -37.23
CA VAL A 5 42.69 -45.73 -38.16
C VAL A 5 42.01 -47.07 -37.91
N VAL A 6 41.32 -47.59 -38.89
CA VAL A 6 40.62 -48.89 -38.84
C VAL A 6 41.26 -49.81 -39.89
N ALA A 7 41.39 -51.11 -39.57
CA ALA A 7 41.89 -52.06 -40.51
C ALA A 7 40.88 -52.28 -41.66
N GLY A 8 41.33 -52.04 -42.89
CA GLY A 8 40.50 -52.30 -44.07
C GLY A 8 40.35 -53.80 -44.38
N PRO A 9 39.52 -54.16 -45.33
CA PRO A 9 39.26 -55.57 -45.70
C PRO A 9 40.58 -56.31 -46.17
N ASP A 10 41.56 -55.56 -46.61
CA ASP A 10 42.84 -56.10 -47.09
C ASP A 10 43.99 -55.99 -46.05
N GLY A 11 43.65 -55.73 -44.79
CA GLY A 11 44.60 -55.60 -43.71
C GLY A 11 45.44 -54.30 -43.71
N GLN A 12 45.16 -53.37 -44.61
CA GLN A 12 45.83 -52.08 -44.69
C GLN A 12 45.07 -51.07 -43.81
N PRO A 13 45.83 -50.21 -43.11
CA PRO A 13 45.21 -49.18 -42.26
C PRO A 13 44.51 -48.10 -43.13
N ILE A 14 43.21 -47.98 -42.95
CA ILE A 14 42.37 -46.97 -43.61
C ILE A 14 42.03 -45.89 -42.55
N GLN A 15 42.23 -44.61 -42.88
CA GLN A 15 41.79 -43.50 -42.07
C GLN A 15 40.31 -43.26 -42.38
N GLN A 16 39.48 -43.46 -41.38
CA GLN A 16 38.05 -43.18 -41.46
C GLN A 16 37.69 -42.02 -40.52
N GLU A 17 37.05 -41.02 -41.07
CA GLU A 17 36.45 -39.96 -40.22
C GLU A 17 35.23 -40.49 -39.50
N VAL A 18 35.31 -40.61 -38.19
CA VAL A 18 34.19 -40.99 -37.34
C VAL A 18 33.55 -39.78 -36.71
N LYS A 19 32.23 -39.63 -36.81
CA LYS A 19 31.48 -38.63 -36.05
C LYS A 19 31.50 -39.00 -34.58
N THR A 20 32.37 -38.36 -33.82
CA THR A 20 32.48 -38.51 -32.37
C THR A 20 31.45 -37.65 -31.66
N GLY A 21 30.24 -38.12 -31.62
CA GLY A 21 29.19 -37.56 -30.76
C GLY A 21 28.59 -36.22 -31.22
N GLU A 22 27.33 -36.08 -30.98
CA GLU A 22 26.62 -34.81 -31.10
C GLU A 22 26.90 -33.97 -29.85
N LYS A 23 27.57 -32.81 -30.00
CA LYS A 23 27.65 -31.82 -28.93
C LYS A 23 26.36 -31.00 -28.92
N ALA A 24 25.46 -31.25 -27.94
CA ALA A 24 24.34 -30.37 -27.71
C ALA A 24 24.84 -28.99 -27.29
N ARG A 25 24.52 -27.97 -28.06
CA ARG A 25 24.74 -26.56 -27.69
C ARG A 25 23.41 -25.98 -27.25
N THR A 26 23.32 -25.64 -25.99
CA THR A 26 22.17 -24.85 -25.49
C THR A 26 22.33 -23.39 -25.92
N LYS A 27 21.36 -22.87 -26.67
CA LYS A 27 21.29 -21.48 -27.05
C LYS A 27 20.09 -20.87 -26.34
N THR A 28 20.31 -19.85 -25.54
CA THR A 28 19.22 -19.04 -24.97
C THR A 28 18.64 -18.20 -26.09
N VAL A 29 17.34 -18.36 -26.33
CA VAL A 29 16.59 -17.57 -27.31
C VAL A 29 15.58 -16.72 -26.55
N THR A 30 15.64 -15.42 -26.75
CA THR A 30 14.65 -14.50 -26.22
C THR A 30 13.32 -14.72 -26.96
N THR A 31 12.34 -15.30 -26.30
CA THR A 31 11.02 -15.58 -26.89
C THR A 31 10.08 -14.37 -26.78
N LYS A 32 10.29 -13.49 -25.79
CA LYS A 32 9.48 -12.31 -25.55
C LYS A 32 10.36 -11.18 -25.03
N ASN A 33 10.33 -10.03 -25.70
CA ASN A 33 10.97 -8.80 -25.26
C ASN A 33 10.04 -7.64 -25.60
N GLN A 34 9.29 -7.17 -24.61
CA GLN A 34 8.32 -6.09 -24.80
C GLN A 34 8.31 -5.22 -23.53
N PRO A 35 8.00 -3.92 -23.66
CA PRO A 35 7.78 -3.08 -22.51
C PRO A 35 6.54 -3.56 -21.74
N VAL A 36 6.61 -3.49 -20.42
CA VAL A 36 5.52 -3.85 -19.50
C VAL A 36 5.26 -2.67 -18.58
N LEU A 37 3.98 -2.33 -18.40
CA LEU A 37 3.54 -1.35 -17.43
C LEU A 37 3.14 -2.08 -16.15
N THR A 38 3.74 -1.69 -15.03
CA THR A 38 3.40 -2.21 -13.71
C THR A 38 2.75 -1.10 -12.89
N VAL A 39 1.61 -1.41 -12.27
CA VAL A 39 0.96 -0.47 -11.36
C VAL A 39 1.75 -0.45 -10.05
N CYS A 40 2.23 0.73 -9.67
CA CYS A 40 2.90 0.94 -8.39
C CYS A 40 1.89 1.38 -7.34
N ASP A 41 2.00 0.81 -6.14
CA ASP A 41 1.26 1.32 -5.00
C ASP A 41 1.86 2.67 -4.58
N TYR A 42 1.03 3.71 -4.53
CA TYR A 42 1.47 5.07 -4.20
C TYR A 42 2.04 5.18 -2.78
N ASN A 43 1.59 4.34 -1.83
CA ASN A 43 2.13 4.31 -0.47
C ASN A 43 3.58 3.82 -0.42
N ASN A 44 3.99 3.04 -1.41
CA ASN A 44 5.33 2.48 -1.54
C ASN A 44 6.20 3.23 -2.55
N LEU A 45 5.71 4.36 -3.05
CA LEU A 45 6.41 5.23 -3.98
C LEU A 45 6.68 6.60 -3.34
N VAL A 46 7.95 6.91 -3.13
CA VAL A 46 8.39 8.22 -2.65
C VAL A 46 8.90 9.02 -3.85
N LEU A 47 8.29 10.18 -4.06
CA LEU A 47 8.65 11.07 -5.16
C LEU A 47 9.27 12.36 -4.60
N ASP A 48 10.08 13.00 -5.42
CA ASP A 48 10.68 14.30 -5.10
C ASP A 48 9.59 15.35 -4.83
N PRO A 49 9.48 15.90 -3.62
CA PRO A 49 8.46 16.90 -3.30
C PRO A 49 8.68 18.24 -4.02
N THR A 50 9.88 18.49 -4.54
CA THR A 50 10.23 19.75 -5.21
C THR A 50 9.75 19.82 -6.66
N CYS A 51 9.23 18.73 -7.22
CA CYS A 51 8.75 18.67 -8.60
C CYS A 51 7.44 19.45 -8.86
N GLU A 52 6.80 20.01 -7.81
CA GLU A 52 5.58 20.83 -7.90
C GLU A 52 4.41 20.15 -8.67
N GLY A 53 4.33 18.82 -8.63
CA GLY A 53 3.29 18.04 -9.31
C GLY A 53 3.61 17.63 -10.75
N ASP A 54 4.80 17.96 -11.26
CA ASP A 54 5.28 17.57 -12.56
C ASP A 54 6.41 16.54 -12.42
N ILE A 55 6.12 15.28 -12.68
CA ILE A 55 7.09 14.20 -12.54
C ILE A 55 8.32 14.35 -13.46
N GLU A 56 8.20 15.08 -14.57
CA GLU A 56 9.34 15.33 -15.44
C GLU A 56 10.39 16.25 -14.82
N LYS A 57 10.01 16.99 -13.78
CA LYS A 57 10.91 17.85 -12.99
C LYS A 57 11.45 17.19 -11.74
N ALA A 58 10.99 15.97 -11.45
CA ALA A 58 11.45 15.25 -10.27
C ALA A 58 12.91 14.84 -10.41
N ASN A 59 13.70 15.12 -9.38
CA ASN A 59 15.10 14.72 -9.33
C ASN A 59 15.27 13.26 -8.95
N PHE A 60 14.30 12.68 -8.23
CA PHE A 60 14.33 11.28 -7.85
C PHE A 60 12.95 10.69 -7.61
N ALA A 61 12.90 9.37 -7.69
CA ALA A 61 11.80 8.53 -7.22
C ALA A 61 12.38 7.29 -6.54
N VAL A 62 11.78 6.86 -5.43
CA VAL A 62 12.13 5.61 -4.76
C VAL A 62 10.90 4.73 -4.69
N TYR A 63 10.99 3.54 -5.24
CA TYR A 63 9.94 2.55 -5.22
C TYR A 63 10.33 1.37 -4.33
N SER A 64 9.45 1.02 -3.40
CA SER A 64 9.62 -0.14 -2.52
C SER A 64 8.73 -1.28 -2.99
N PHE A 65 9.30 -2.46 -3.18
CA PHE A 65 8.57 -3.64 -3.64
C PHE A 65 9.04 -4.89 -2.92
N GLU A 66 8.14 -5.85 -2.82
CA GLU A 66 8.42 -7.14 -2.23
C GLU A 66 9.02 -8.09 -3.27
N THR A 67 10.08 -8.80 -2.89
CA THR A 67 10.77 -9.76 -3.73
C THR A 67 11.33 -10.91 -2.90
N SER A 68 11.94 -11.89 -3.55
CA SER A 68 12.64 -12.99 -2.90
C SER A 68 14.02 -13.21 -3.50
N LEU A 69 14.91 -13.91 -2.76
CA LEU A 69 16.24 -14.23 -3.27
C LEU A 69 16.18 -14.99 -4.60
N SER A 70 15.20 -15.88 -4.74
CA SER A 70 14.99 -16.66 -5.96
C SER A 70 14.65 -15.79 -7.16
N GLU A 71 13.78 -14.78 -6.95
CA GLU A 71 13.39 -13.82 -7.98
C GLU A 71 14.58 -12.94 -8.39
N LEU A 72 15.32 -12.41 -7.41
CA LEU A 72 16.49 -11.58 -7.66
C LEU A 72 17.58 -12.34 -8.44
N LYS A 73 17.84 -13.61 -8.09
CA LYS A 73 18.79 -14.48 -8.83
C LYS A 73 18.33 -14.78 -10.24
N LYS A 74 17.02 -14.95 -10.46
CA LYS A 74 16.45 -15.24 -11.78
C LYS A 74 16.54 -14.04 -12.73
N ASP A 75 16.41 -12.82 -12.21
CA ASP A 75 16.53 -11.59 -13.00
C ASP A 75 17.97 -11.42 -13.56
N GLY A 76 18.99 -11.75 -12.78
CA GLY A 76 20.39 -11.74 -13.20
C GLY A 76 21.05 -10.35 -13.24
N ARG A 77 20.32 -9.26 -13.01
CA ARG A 77 20.87 -7.89 -12.95
C ARG A 77 21.47 -7.54 -11.61
N TYR A 78 21.07 -8.25 -10.57
CA TYR A 78 21.42 -7.98 -9.19
C TYR A 78 22.72 -8.71 -8.78
N LYS A 79 23.54 -8.03 -7.99
CA LYS A 79 24.81 -8.51 -7.45
C LYS A 79 24.73 -8.54 -5.92
N ASN A 80 25.79 -9.05 -5.26
CA ASN A 80 25.92 -9.06 -3.79
C ASN A 80 24.73 -9.73 -3.06
N LEU A 81 24.07 -10.68 -3.69
CA LEU A 81 22.86 -11.32 -3.16
C LEU A 81 23.15 -12.21 -1.93
N ASP A 82 24.39 -12.64 -1.74
CA ASP A 82 24.78 -13.47 -0.61
C ASP A 82 24.98 -12.66 0.68
N ASP A 83 25.18 -11.35 0.55
CA ASP A 83 25.39 -10.40 1.66
C ASP A 83 24.08 -9.85 2.24
N ILE A 84 22.94 -10.22 1.67
CA ILE A 84 21.63 -9.75 2.12
C ILE A 84 21.30 -10.31 3.51
N ASN A 85 21.00 -9.40 4.46
CA ASN A 85 20.46 -9.79 5.75
C ASN A 85 18.93 -9.96 5.67
N PHE A 86 18.47 -11.21 5.76
CA PHE A 86 17.04 -11.56 5.69
C PHE A 86 16.30 -11.37 7.02
N GLU A 87 16.98 -11.00 8.10
CA GLU A 87 16.35 -10.79 9.41
C GLU A 87 15.78 -9.38 9.57
N SER A 88 16.32 -8.41 8.84
CA SER A 88 15.80 -7.03 8.83
C SER A 88 14.64 -6.89 7.84
N ALA A 89 13.54 -7.56 8.12
CA ALA A 89 12.33 -7.42 7.32
C ALA A 89 11.64 -6.08 7.61
N SER A 90 11.72 -5.14 6.70
CA SER A 90 10.80 -4.01 6.66
C SER A 90 9.45 -4.51 6.11
N ILE A 91 8.36 -3.89 6.55
CA ILE A 91 7.01 -4.18 6.05
C ILE A 91 6.67 -3.10 5.02
N LEU A 92 6.08 -3.49 3.89
CA LEU A 92 5.52 -2.52 2.94
C LEU A 92 4.31 -1.82 3.58
N ALA A 93 4.10 -0.56 3.20
CA ALA A 93 2.87 0.13 3.54
C ALA A 93 1.71 -0.54 2.80
N GLU A 94 0.66 -0.86 3.55
CA GLU A 94 -0.57 -1.39 2.96
C GLU A 94 -1.35 -0.27 2.26
N PRO A 95 -2.05 -0.56 1.16
CA PRO A 95 -2.96 0.40 0.54
C PRO A 95 -4.08 0.81 1.49
N ASP A 96 -4.49 2.08 1.48
CA ASP A 96 -5.55 2.62 2.34
C ASP A 96 -6.90 1.89 2.18
N HIS A 97 -7.10 1.21 1.05
CA HIS A 97 -8.30 0.45 0.72
C HIS A 97 -8.13 -1.07 0.89
N ALA A 98 -6.99 -1.51 1.43
CA ALA A 98 -6.86 -2.90 1.80
C ALA A 98 -7.93 -3.24 2.84
N VAL A 99 -8.90 -4.04 2.43
CA VAL A 99 -9.83 -4.64 3.38
C VAL A 99 -8.97 -5.46 4.33
N ASN A 100 -9.11 -5.20 5.64
CA ASN A 100 -8.40 -5.94 6.68
C ASN A 100 -8.42 -7.42 6.34
N SER A 101 -7.37 -7.88 5.76
CA SER A 101 -7.12 -9.29 5.74
C SER A 101 -6.60 -9.62 7.13
N ASP A 102 -7.44 -10.21 7.96
CA ASP A 102 -7.00 -11.02 9.09
C ASP A 102 -6.17 -12.24 8.61
N ASP A 103 -5.71 -12.17 7.36
CA ASP A 103 -4.82 -13.13 6.79
C ASP A 103 -3.49 -13.03 7.54
N ASP A 104 -3.28 -14.01 8.41
CA ASP A 104 -1.97 -14.35 8.93
C ASP A 104 -1.00 -14.35 7.76
N SER A 105 -0.15 -13.36 7.69
CA SER A 105 0.82 -13.21 6.60
C SER A 105 1.71 -14.46 6.57
N PHE A 106 1.39 -15.37 5.67
CA PHE A 106 2.14 -16.61 5.55
C PHE A 106 3.55 -16.27 5.05
N THR A 107 4.54 -16.57 5.89
CA THR A 107 5.94 -16.30 5.60
C THR A 107 6.68 -17.60 5.34
N PHE A 108 7.29 -17.71 4.17
CA PHE A 108 8.17 -18.82 3.86
C PHE A 108 9.40 -18.82 4.77
N GLN A 109 9.74 -19.96 5.34
CA GLN A 109 10.88 -20.09 6.26
C GLN A 109 12.21 -20.31 5.50
N ASP A 110 12.17 -20.83 4.29
CA ASP A 110 13.37 -21.09 3.49
C ASP A 110 13.92 -19.78 2.88
N LYS A 111 15.24 -19.63 2.95
CA LYS A 111 15.96 -18.44 2.46
C LYS A 111 15.64 -18.07 1.02
N ALA A 112 15.36 -19.06 0.17
CA ALA A 112 15.12 -18.84 -1.26
C ALA A 112 13.79 -18.14 -1.55
N ARG A 113 12.74 -18.46 -0.78
CA ARG A 113 11.37 -17.93 -0.95
C ARG A 113 11.01 -16.86 0.06
N LYS A 114 11.82 -16.72 1.13
CA LYS A 114 11.56 -15.69 2.15
C LYS A 114 11.48 -14.33 1.48
N LYS A 115 10.38 -13.62 1.73
CA LYS A 115 10.13 -12.30 1.17
C LYS A 115 10.97 -11.24 1.86
N VAL A 116 11.50 -10.34 1.08
CA VAL A 116 12.25 -9.18 1.51
C VAL A 116 11.80 -7.97 0.72
N ILE A 117 11.98 -6.80 1.30
CA ILE A 117 11.67 -5.53 0.63
C ILE A 117 12.91 -4.99 -0.02
N ALA A 118 12.85 -4.86 -1.33
CA ALA A 118 13.82 -4.12 -2.11
C ALA A 118 13.33 -2.68 -2.31
N ARG A 119 14.26 -1.74 -2.22
CA ARG A 119 14.03 -0.34 -2.56
C ARG A 119 14.84 0.01 -3.77
N GLU A 120 14.20 0.62 -4.75
CA GLU A 120 14.82 1.01 -6.01
C GLU A 120 14.73 2.53 -6.19
N TYR A 121 15.88 3.17 -6.20
CA TYR A 121 16.06 4.58 -6.46
C TYR A 121 16.26 4.80 -7.95
N TRP A 122 15.54 5.73 -8.51
CA TRP A 122 15.73 6.30 -9.83
C TRP A 122 15.90 7.79 -9.70
N GLY A 123 16.93 8.35 -10.26
CA GLY A 123 17.14 9.80 -10.16
C GLY A 123 18.50 10.26 -10.62
N PHE A 124 18.79 11.49 -10.29
CA PHE A 124 20.04 12.14 -10.64
C PHE A 124 20.91 12.23 -9.40
N TRP A 125 22.14 11.75 -9.49
CA TRP A 125 23.10 11.73 -8.37
C TRP A 125 24.51 12.01 -8.86
N ASP A 126 25.29 12.72 -8.07
CA ASP A 126 26.73 12.83 -8.23
C ASP A 126 27.42 11.72 -7.44
N ILE A 127 27.70 10.59 -8.12
CA ILE A 127 28.30 9.40 -7.51
C ILE A 127 29.81 9.53 -7.42
N TYR A 128 30.39 10.33 -8.28
CA TYR A 128 31.85 10.44 -8.44
C TYR A 128 32.41 11.69 -7.78
N ASP A 129 31.59 12.46 -7.06
CA ASP A 129 31.98 13.72 -6.39
C ASP A 129 32.64 14.72 -7.37
N THR A 130 32.01 14.81 -8.56
CA THR A 130 32.50 15.64 -9.68
C THR A 130 31.71 16.94 -9.86
N GLU A 131 30.74 17.21 -8.97
CA GLU A 131 29.77 18.31 -9.07
C GLU A 131 28.84 18.19 -10.30
N GLU A 132 28.86 17.05 -10.98
CA GLU A 132 27.96 16.73 -12.10
C GLU A 132 27.02 15.59 -11.71
N VAL A 133 25.70 15.86 -11.76
CA VAL A 133 24.70 14.85 -11.53
C VAL A 133 24.49 14.00 -12.78
N LYS A 134 24.41 12.68 -12.60
CA LYS A 134 24.12 11.72 -13.68
C LYS A 134 22.85 10.94 -13.39
N PRO A 135 22.09 10.57 -14.43
CA PRO A 135 20.92 9.71 -14.25
C PRO A 135 21.34 8.31 -13.79
N PHE A 136 20.83 7.88 -12.67
CA PHE A 136 21.32 6.70 -11.97
C PHE A 136 20.18 5.82 -11.44
N VAL A 137 20.43 4.53 -11.32
CA VAL A 137 19.57 3.57 -10.64
C VAL A 137 20.37 2.82 -9.58
N ALA A 138 19.80 2.76 -8.37
CA ALA A 138 20.34 1.97 -7.28
C ALA A 138 19.23 1.14 -6.64
N THR A 139 19.51 -0.13 -6.36
CA THR A 139 18.58 -1.02 -5.66
C THR A 139 19.28 -1.61 -4.45
N TRP A 140 18.61 -1.62 -3.31
CA TRP A 140 19.15 -2.18 -2.06
C TRP A 140 18.09 -2.95 -1.28
N VAL A 141 18.57 -3.89 -0.48
CA VAL A 141 17.78 -4.67 0.48
C VAL A 141 18.40 -4.50 1.87
N GLY A 142 17.65 -3.97 2.82
CA GLY A 142 18.23 -3.56 4.10
C GLY A 142 19.36 -2.55 3.88
N ASP A 143 20.59 -2.92 4.28
CA ASP A 143 21.78 -2.08 4.13
C ASP A 143 22.67 -2.52 2.95
N THR A 144 22.26 -3.53 2.17
CA THR A 144 23.06 -4.09 1.09
C THR A 144 22.62 -3.57 -0.27
N PHE A 145 23.53 -2.89 -0.98
CA PHE A 145 23.30 -2.51 -2.38
C PHE A 145 23.47 -3.71 -3.30
N ILE A 146 22.40 -4.03 -4.03
CA ILE A 146 22.37 -5.17 -4.96
C ILE A 146 22.44 -4.75 -6.43
N ARG A 147 22.20 -3.46 -6.72
CA ARG A 147 22.34 -2.89 -8.06
C ARG A 147 22.76 -1.43 -7.95
N MET A 148 23.76 -1.05 -8.73
CA MET A 148 24.19 0.34 -8.87
C MET A 148 24.71 0.52 -10.31
N GLU A 149 24.02 1.32 -11.11
CA GLU A 149 24.42 1.58 -12.50
C GLU A 149 23.80 2.89 -13.02
N GLU A 150 24.35 3.41 -14.12
CA GLU A 150 23.69 4.50 -14.82
C GLU A 150 22.34 4.05 -15.37
N ASN A 151 21.38 4.99 -15.43
CA ASN A 151 20.06 4.71 -15.96
C ASN A 151 20.14 4.05 -17.34
N PRO A 152 19.65 2.81 -17.50
CA PRO A 152 19.78 2.06 -18.76
C PRO A 152 18.84 2.55 -19.86
N TYR A 153 17.83 3.39 -19.54
CA TYR A 153 16.87 3.88 -20.52
C TYR A 153 17.50 4.94 -21.43
N PRO A 154 17.19 4.92 -22.73
CA PRO A 154 17.77 5.86 -23.71
C PRO A 154 17.46 7.32 -23.42
N ASP A 155 16.26 7.61 -22.92
CA ASP A 155 15.79 8.95 -22.60
C ASP A 155 16.32 9.50 -21.26
N LYS A 156 16.96 8.63 -20.48
CA LYS A 156 17.52 8.96 -19.16
C LYS A 156 16.53 9.59 -18.17
N LYS A 157 15.22 9.47 -18.45
CA LYS A 157 14.14 9.95 -17.57
C LYS A 157 13.79 8.93 -16.49
N LEU A 158 13.00 9.38 -15.52
CA LEU A 158 12.38 8.50 -14.52
C LEU A 158 11.36 7.58 -15.20
N PRO A 159 11.39 6.27 -14.98
CA PRO A 159 10.49 5.32 -15.64
C PRO A 159 9.10 5.25 -15.00
N PHE A 160 8.61 6.37 -14.48
CA PHE A 160 7.32 6.45 -13.81
C PHE A 160 6.36 7.36 -14.60
N VAL A 161 5.11 6.93 -14.69
CA VAL A 161 4.01 7.71 -15.26
C VAL A 161 3.00 7.95 -14.15
N LEU A 162 2.77 9.23 -13.84
CA LEU A 162 1.81 9.64 -12.84
C LEU A 162 0.48 10.01 -13.51
N VAL A 163 -0.60 9.39 -13.06
CA VAL A 163 -1.96 9.71 -13.48
C VAL A 163 -2.73 10.23 -12.28
N GLN A 164 -3.07 11.52 -12.31
CA GLN A 164 -3.85 12.17 -11.25
C GLN A 164 -5.33 12.13 -11.60
N TYR A 165 -6.17 11.76 -10.65
CA TYR A 165 -7.62 11.76 -10.83
C TYR A 165 -8.17 13.18 -10.96
N LEU A 166 -7.96 14.01 -9.94
CA LEU A 166 -8.25 15.44 -9.98
C LEU A 166 -6.95 16.18 -9.68
N PRO A 167 -6.32 16.81 -10.69
CA PRO A 167 -5.04 17.46 -10.50
C PRO A 167 -5.17 18.68 -9.58
N ARG A 168 -4.29 18.74 -8.58
CA ARG A 168 -4.16 19.87 -7.67
C ARG A 168 -2.89 20.64 -7.97
N ARG A 169 -3.00 21.97 -7.98
CA ARG A 169 -1.84 22.83 -8.24
C ARG A 169 -0.71 22.55 -7.25
N LYS A 170 0.50 22.35 -7.74
CA LYS A 170 1.73 22.11 -6.96
C LYS A 170 1.68 20.87 -6.05
N ASN A 171 0.83 19.92 -6.36
CA ASN A 171 0.74 18.67 -5.65
C ASN A 171 0.88 17.51 -6.64
N ILE A 172 1.71 16.56 -6.30
CA ILE A 172 1.94 15.38 -7.12
C ILE A 172 0.77 14.38 -7.02
N TYR A 173 0.06 14.40 -5.90
CA TYR A 173 -1.14 13.60 -5.69
C TYR A 173 -2.38 14.42 -6.04
N GLY A 174 -3.34 13.78 -6.71
CA GLY A 174 -4.63 14.38 -7.00
C GLY A 174 -5.49 14.58 -5.75
N GLU A 175 -6.64 15.20 -5.91
CA GLU A 175 -7.62 15.38 -4.85
C GLU A 175 -8.66 14.26 -4.93
N PRO A 176 -8.93 13.51 -3.84
CA PRO A 176 -9.96 12.49 -3.84
C PRO A 176 -11.34 13.10 -3.66
N ASP A 177 -12.36 12.48 -4.26
CA ASP A 177 -13.77 12.91 -4.10
C ASP A 177 -14.19 12.97 -2.63
N ALA A 178 -13.65 12.08 -1.80
CA ALA A 178 -13.94 12.08 -0.37
C ALA A 178 -13.55 13.41 0.31
N ALA A 179 -12.42 14.02 -0.09
CA ALA A 179 -12.02 15.31 0.45
C ALA A 179 -12.98 16.44 0.03
N LEU A 180 -13.49 16.38 -1.20
CA LEU A 180 -14.45 17.38 -1.71
C LEU A 180 -15.80 17.33 -0.99
N ILE A 181 -16.24 16.15 -0.58
CA ILE A 181 -17.54 15.97 0.08
C ILE A 181 -17.45 15.94 1.61
N GLU A 182 -16.25 16.01 2.19
CA GLU A 182 -16.03 15.87 3.64
C GLU A 182 -16.90 16.83 4.47
N ASP A 183 -16.94 18.11 4.10
CA ASP A 183 -17.72 19.10 4.83
C ASP A 183 -19.21 18.86 4.72
N ASN A 184 -19.69 18.44 3.55
CA ASN A 184 -21.08 18.06 3.36
C ASN A 184 -21.44 16.84 4.21
N GLN A 185 -20.55 15.86 4.29
CA GLN A 185 -20.73 14.67 5.13
C GLN A 185 -20.81 15.04 6.62
N LYS A 186 -19.98 15.97 7.08
CA LYS A 186 -20.03 16.50 8.45
C LYS A 186 -21.38 17.15 8.75
N ILE A 187 -21.90 17.98 7.83
CA ILE A 187 -23.19 18.64 7.96
C ILE A 187 -24.32 17.61 8.03
N VAL A 188 -24.35 16.66 7.11
CA VAL A 188 -25.35 15.57 7.09
C VAL A 188 -25.32 14.78 8.40
N GLY A 189 -24.13 14.44 8.89
CA GLY A 189 -23.97 13.75 10.17
C GLY A 189 -24.47 14.55 11.37
N ALA A 190 -24.24 15.87 11.38
CA ALA A 190 -24.75 16.75 12.44
C ALA A 190 -26.29 16.86 12.40
N VAL A 191 -26.86 17.04 11.23
CA VAL A 191 -28.33 17.10 11.05
C VAL A 191 -28.97 15.77 11.45
N THR A 192 -28.42 14.64 11.03
CA THR A 192 -28.96 13.31 11.40
C THR A 192 -28.97 13.11 12.92
N ARG A 193 -27.87 13.46 13.60
CA ARG A 193 -27.80 13.39 15.08
C ARG A 193 -28.86 14.31 15.73
N GLY A 194 -29.00 15.53 15.20
CA GLY A 194 -30.02 16.46 15.69
C GLY A 194 -31.46 15.93 15.55
N ILE A 195 -31.75 15.28 14.43
CA ILE A 195 -33.06 14.64 14.20
C ILE A 195 -33.28 13.49 15.20
N ILE A 196 -32.28 12.64 15.41
CA ILE A 196 -32.36 11.54 16.38
C ILE A 196 -32.59 12.08 17.79
N ASP A 197 -31.93 13.15 18.19
CA ASP A 197 -32.10 13.77 19.49
C ASP A 197 -33.53 14.37 19.65
N ILE A 198 -34.08 15.03 18.63
CA ILE A 198 -35.41 15.53 18.62
C ILE A 198 -36.43 14.39 18.75
N ILE A 199 -36.28 13.33 17.95
CA ILE A 199 -37.15 12.15 18.02
C ILE A 199 -37.07 11.51 19.42
N GLY A 200 -35.88 11.36 19.98
CA GLY A 200 -35.69 10.81 21.33
C GLY A 200 -36.39 11.65 22.41
N ARG A 201 -36.30 12.98 22.31
CA ARG A 201 -37.01 13.91 23.23
C ARG A 201 -38.51 13.86 23.03
N SER A 202 -39.00 13.84 21.77
CA SER A 202 -40.43 13.75 21.45
C SER A 202 -41.02 12.42 21.93
N ALA A 203 -40.31 11.32 21.81
CA ALA A 203 -40.76 9.99 22.23
C ALA A 203 -40.86 9.86 23.76
N SER A 204 -39.96 10.52 24.49
CA SER A 204 -39.89 10.42 25.94
C SER A 204 -40.70 11.54 26.65
N GLY A 205 -40.95 12.67 25.99
CA GLY A 205 -41.56 13.86 26.58
C GLY A 205 -40.74 14.39 27.77
N GLN A 206 -40.75 15.69 27.98
CA GLN A 206 -40.22 16.25 29.24
C GLN A 206 -41.37 16.49 30.20
N GLN A 207 -41.26 15.90 31.40
CA GLN A 207 -42.22 16.12 32.46
C GLN A 207 -41.65 17.09 33.50
N GLY A 208 -42.29 18.18 33.65
CA GLY A 208 -42.02 19.11 34.76
C GLY A 208 -42.97 18.84 35.90
N ILE A 209 -42.43 18.62 37.09
CA ILE A 209 -43.22 18.44 38.31
C ILE A 209 -42.95 19.60 39.23
N ARG A 210 -44.04 20.21 39.77
CA ARG A 210 -43.91 21.27 40.77
C ARG A 210 -43.21 20.73 42.01
N LYS A 211 -42.22 21.42 42.51
CA LYS A 211 -41.28 20.94 43.53
C LYS A 211 -41.94 20.55 44.86
N ASP A 212 -43.06 21.16 45.16
CA ASP A 212 -43.88 20.92 46.37
C ASP A 212 -45.04 19.91 46.14
N ALA A 213 -45.16 19.37 44.93
CA ALA A 213 -46.28 18.52 44.53
C ALA A 213 -46.21 17.11 45.15
N LEU A 214 -44.99 16.59 45.29
CA LEU A 214 -44.74 15.23 45.81
C LEU A 214 -43.72 15.28 46.93
N ASP A 215 -43.96 14.46 47.96
CA ASP A 215 -42.93 14.17 48.97
C ASP A 215 -41.85 13.18 48.41
N VAL A 216 -40.78 12.98 49.10
CA VAL A 216 -39.65 12.14 48.66
C VAL A 216 -40.07 10.71 48.36
N THR A 217 -41.06 10.19 49.14
CA THR A 217 -41.53 8.82 48.97
C THR A 217 -42.42 8.68 47.74
N ASN A 218 -43.31 9.62 47.54
CA ASN A 218 -44.18 9.63 46.35
C ASN A 218 -43.44 10.03 45.07
N ALA A 219 -42.39 10.82 45.13
CA ALA A 219 -41.51 11.11 44.00
C ALA A 219 -40.80 9.84 43.51
N ARG A 220 -40.29 9.01 44.42
CA ARG A 220 -39.68 7.71 44.07
C ARG A 220 -40.69 6.72 43.49
N LYS A 221 -41.94 6.71 43.95
CA LYS A 221 -43.01 5.89 43.40
C LYS A 221 -43.36 6.34 41.96
N PHE A 222 -43.44 7.63 41.75
CA PHE A 222 -43.66 8.19 40.42
C PHE A 222 -42.56 7.79 39.43
N GLU A 223 -41.31 7.90 39.83
CA GLU A 223 -40.15 7.46 39.00
C GLU A 223 -40.20 5.96 38.67
N ARG A 224 -40.78 5.16 39.52
CA ARG A 224 -40.92 3.70 39.33
C ARG A 224 -42.20 3.29 38.60
N GLY A 225 -43.11 4.28 38.31
CA GLY A 225 -44.41 3.99 37.71
C GLY A 225 -45.40 3.32 38.69
N GLU A 226 -45.18 3.44 40.01
CA GLU A 226 -46.07 2.94 41.05
C GLU A 226 -47.12 3.99 41.39
N ASP A 227 -48.23 3.56 42.02
CA ASP A 227 -49.28 4.47 42.52
C ASP A 227 -48.73 5.45 43.54
N TYR A 228 -48.95 6.76 43.35
CA TYR A 228 -48.46 7.81 44.24
C TYR A 228 -49.57 8.79 44.62
N LYS A 229 -49.36 9.56 45.68
CA LYS A 229 -50.30 10.54 46.21
C LYS A 229 -49.68 11.92 46.21
N PHE A 230 -50.48 12.94 45.85
CA PHE A 230 -50.07 14.33 45.95
C PHE A 230 -50.08 14.80 47.40
N ASN A 231 -49.27 15.80 47.71
CA ASN A 231 -49.29 16.51 48.96
C ASN A 231 -50.63 17.25 49.14
N ALA A 232 -51.05 17.43 50.39
CA ALA A 232 -52.28 18.19 50.71
C ALA A 232 -52.19 19.62 50.11
N ASN A 233 -53.30 20.09 49.53
CA ASN A 233 -53.42 21.39 48.91
C ASN A 233 -52.72 21.59 47.55
N VAL A 234 -52.30 20.54 46.85
CA VAL A 234 -51.78 20.60 45.49
C VAL A 234 -52.85 20.13 44.52
N ASP A 235 -53.20 21.00 43.56
CA ASP A 235 -54.08 20.61 42.44
C ASP A 235 -53.24 19.75 41.44
N PRO A 236 -53.64 18.49 41.20
CA PRO A 236 -52.92 17.61 40.27
C PRO A 236 -52.80 18.19 38.85
N ARG A 237 -53.78 18.99 38.44
CA ARG A 237 -53.81 19.59 37.10
C ARG A 237 -52.73 20.66 36.90
N GLN A 238 -52.31 21.29 38.00
CA GLN A 238 -51.28 22.33 38.01
C GLN A 238 -49.90 21.80 38.47
N ALA A 239 -49.83 20.54 38.89
CA ALA A 239 -48.65 19.95 39.43
C ALA A 239 -47.71 19.37 38.35
N PHE A 240 -48.26 19.05 37.17
CA PHE A 240 -47.51 18.48 36.03
C PHE A 240 -47.60 19.40 34.83
N HIS A 241 -46.46 19.51 34.19
CA HIS A 241 -46.36 20.09 32.85
C HIS A 241 -45.68 19.07 31.95
N MET A 242 -46.31 18.74 30.84
CA MET A 242 -45.72 17.87 29.83
C MET A 242 -45.37 18.71 28.62
N GLU A 243 -44.13 18.82 28.34
CA GLU A 243 -43.63 19.50 27.14
C GLU A 243 -43.35 18.44 26.07
N MET A 244 -44.11 18.49 24.98
CA MET A 244 -43.90 17.64 23.80
C MET A 244 -43.25 18.52 22.75
N TYR A 245 -42.07 18.06 22.29
CA TYR A 245 -41.42 18.68 21.15
C TYR A 245 -42.12 18.22 19.86
N PRO A 246 -42.46 19.16 18.96
CA PRO A 246 -43.09 18.83 17.69
C PRO A 246 -42.21 18.02 16.74
#